data_394c318fdc15f47b4f4fc381d76dbda8
#
_entry.id   394c318fdc15f47b4f4fc381d76dbda8
#
_cell.length_a   1.000
_cell.length_b   1.000
_cell.length_c   1.000
_cell.angle_alpha   90.00
_cell.angle_beta   90.00
_cell.angle_gamma   90.00
#
_symmetry.space_group_name_H-M   'P 1'
#
loop_
_entity.id
_entity.type
_entity.pdbx_description
1 polymer ?
#
loop_
_entity_poly.entity_id
_entity_poly.type
_entity_poly.pdbx_seq_one_letter_code
_entity_poly.pdbx_strand_id
1 'polypeptide(L)'
;MTGWRRFSSIRPFEARTARTLCTAVAGASLLVGCGVLPGTSGGSKDPVTVMTWAPVGSNATNLPGMPAMAKAYARWANASGGINGHDLRVLTCNERNSSAGAADCARRAVKEKAVAVVGSYSQHGREFMAPLEAASIPYLGGYGITEEEFNSYLSYPVNGGQATLLAGNGRQLARNCDRTAMVRPDTITGDDFPDLLDSGLAQGRRGPAVDIRAAEDASDYTRTATRAREQARSGGCVTAVLGDRTETFFDSYRRLPDDGRDIRVSSVLGNIGQALVNRTGGRSGPFEGAYLTGWYPVASDPAWQPMRKVIDTYAFGDNDIDATDPGTQTTWIAYTALRAVIGAIDDGEITPGKITDTLDRGVKVDTGGLTPTLRWRYEDMPGVPGFPRIVNGDVTFQVVREGRLVAEKKGFVDVGHTLS
;
A
#
# COMPACT_ATOMS: atom_id res chain seq x y z
N MET A 1 -8.45 -17.00 -64.84
CA MET A 1 -7.27 -17.67 -65.44
C MET A 1 -6.62 -18.42 -64.29
N THR A 2 -6.99 -19.66 -64.06
CA THR A 2 -6.30 -20.88 -64.48
C THR A 2 -4.92 -20.97 -63.83
N GLY A 3 -4.53 -21.97 -63.04
CA GLY A 3 -4.89 -23.36 -62.89
C GLY A 3 -4.04 -23.95 -61.74
N TRP A 4 -4.50 -24.88 -61.00
CA TRP A 4 -4.44 -26.34 -61.12
C TRP A 4 -3.02 -26.90 -61.22
N ARG A 5 -2.53 -27.74 -60.40
CA ARG A 5 -2.67 -29.19 -60.17
C ARG A 5 -1.48 -29.61 -59.30
N ARG A 6 -1.33 -30.73 -58.67
CA ARG A 6 -2.00 -32.00 -58.33
C ARG A 6 -1.05 -32.84 -57.47
N PHE A 7 -1.59 -33.57 -56.52
CA PHE A 7 -1.49 -35.01 -56.18
C PHE A 7 -0.17 -35.81 -56.36
N SER A 8 0.17 -36.55 -55.29
CA SER A 8 0.40 -38.01 -55.29
C SER A 8 0.83 -38.45 -53.88
N SER A 9 0.10 -39.23 -53.14
CA SER A 9 -0.32 -40.64 -53.13
C SER A 9 0.77 -41.60 -52.60
N ILE A 10 0.53 -42.15 -51.42
CA ILE A 10 0.28 -43.52 -51.02
C ILE A 10 1.44 -44.53 -51.17
N ARG A 11 1.86 -45.22 -50.09
CA ARG A 11 1.49 -46.59 -49.69
C ARG A 11 2.29 -47.11 -48.47
N PRO A 12 1.73 -48.09 -47.75
CA PRO A 12 2.19 -48.59 -46.46
C PRO A 12 3.11 -49.82 -46.59
N PHE A 13 3.80 -50.15 -45.50
CA PHE A 13 4.42 -51.48 -45.42
C PHE A 13 4.10 -52.14 -44.07
N GLU A 14 3.73 -53.43 -44.24
CA GLU A 14 3.13 -54.31 -43.26
C GLU A 14 4.10 -54.86 -42.20
N ALA A 15 3.46 -55.44 -41.24
CA ALA A 15 3.91 -56.19 -40.10
C ALA A 15 4.94 -57.29 -40.32
N ARG A 16 5.77 -57.58 -39.35
CA ARG A 16 6.20 -58.92 -38.99
C ARG A 16 6.35 -59.07 -37.47
N THR A 17 5.54 -59.95 -37.00
CA THR A 17 5.54 -60.62 -35.70
C THR A 17 6.82 -61.46 -35.48
N ALA A 18 7.37 -61.35 -34.26
CA ALA A 18 8.13 -62.43 -33.66
C ALA A 18 7.83 -62.48 -32.14
N ARG A 19 7.14 -63.53 -31.75
CA ARG A 19 6.96 -64.01 -30.38
C ARG A 19 8.27 -64.65 -29.89
N THR A 20 8.73 -64.31 -28.70
CA THR A 20 9.48 -65.28 -27.88
C THR A 20 9.14 -65.03 -26.40
N LEU A 21 8.61 -66.06 -25.79
CA LEU A 21 8.44 -66.23 -24.34
C LEU A 21 9.82 -66.39 -23.69
N CYS A 22 10.00 -65.84 -22.46
CA CYS A 22 10.54 -66.60 -21.34
C CYS A 22 10.48 -65.85 -20.04
N THR A 23 9.68 -66.38 -19.15
CA THR A 23 9.86 -66.64 -17.70
C THR A 23 10.22 -65.57 -16.70
N ALA A 24 9.35 -65.58 -15.71
CA ALA A 24 9.31 -64.85 -14.44
C ALA A 24 10.54 -65.06 -13.55
N VAL A 25 10.97 -63.97 -12.85
CA VAL A 25 11.47 -64.05 -11.46
C VAL A 25 10.92 -62.89 -10.69
N ALA A 26 10.21 -63.19 -9.63
CA ALA A 26 9.69 -62.25 -8.63
C ALA A 26 10.85 -61.69 -7.78
N GLY A 27 10.82 -60.38 -7.58
CA GLY A 27 11.71 -59.68 -6.64
C GLY A 27 11.04 -58.40 -6.21
N ALA A 28 10.20 -58.46 -5.19
CA ALA A 28 9.61 -57.30 -4.54
C ALA A 28 10.70 -56.54 -3.80
N SER A 29 10.87 -55.27 -4.17
CA SER A 29 11.51 -54.27 -3.34
C SER A 29 10.91 -52.93 -3.66
N LEU A 30 9.76 -52.62 -3.05
CA LEU A 30 9.19 -51.28 -2.97
C LEU A 30 10.06 -50.45 -2.03
N LEU A 31 11.09 -49.80 -2.54
CA LEU A 31 11.68 -48.63 -1.93
C LEU A 31 10.97 -47.42 -2.54
N VAL A 32 9.90 -47.02 -1.86
CA VAL A 32 9.37 -45.63 -1.99
C VAL A 32 10.45 -44.70 -1.45
N GLY A 33 11.36 -44.34 -2.31
CA GLY A 33 12.26 -43.19 -2.07
C GLY A 33 11.44 -41.95 -2.23
N CYS A 34 10.90 -41.38 -1.13
CA CYS A 34 10.55 -39.98 -1.06
C CYS A 34 11.82 -39.20 -1.36
N GLY A 35 11.96 -38.77 -2.61
CA GLY A 35 12.94 -37.78 -2.99
C GLY A 35 12.57 -36.47 -2.30
N VAL A 36 13.12 -36.28 -1.12
CA VAL A 36 13.16 -34.95 -0.48
C VAL A 36 14.03 -34.07 -1.35
N LEU A 37 13.42 -33.24 -2.17
CA LEU A 37 14.10 -32.12 -2.82
C LEU A 37 14.66 -31.23 -1.70
N PRO A 38 15.98 -30.97 -1.63
CA PRO A 38 16.51 -30.03 -0.66
C PRO A 38 16.04 -28.63 -1.05
N GLY A 39 15.14 -28.05 -0.25
CA GLY A 39 14.72 -26.66 -0.44
C GLY A 39 13.29 -26.30 -0.07
N THR A 40 12.45 -27.22 0.41
CA THR A 40 11.13 -26.88 0.94
C THR A 40 11.10 -27.06 2.45
N SER A 41 11.64 -26.10 3.19
CA SER A 41 11.26 -25.91 4.58
C SER A 41 9.89 -25.22 4.61
N GLY A 42 8.84 -25.95 4.28
CA GLY A 42 7.47 -25.52 4.39
C GLY A 42 6.92 -25.77 5.80
N GLY A 43 5.83 -25.10 6.14
CA GLY A 43 5.05 -25.39 7.35
C GLY A 43 4.54 -26.85 7.32
N SER A 44 4.33 -27.41 8.50
CA SER A 44 3.79 -28.77 8.65
C SER A 44 2.26 -28.81 8.71
N LYS A 45 1.59 -27.65 8.76
CA LYS A 45 0.14 -27.46 8.84
C LYS A 45 -0.43 -27.00 7.48
N ASP A 46 -1.75 -27.02 7.32
CA ASP A 46 -2.41 -26.56 6.09
C ASP A 46 -2.08 -25.13 5.76
N PRO A 47 -1.84 -24.79 4.48
CA PRO A 47 -1.48 -23.44 4.07
C PRO A 47 -2.57 -22.41 4.36
N VAL A 48 -2.19 -21.23 4.82
CA VAL A 48 -3.07 -20.07 4.99
C VAL A 48 -3.10 -19.26 3.71
N THR A 49 -4.26 -19.17 3.08
CA THR A 49 -4.44 -18.39 1.84
C THR A 49 -4.93 -16.98 2.15
N VAL A 50 -4.22 -15.98 1.66
CA VAL A 50 -4.61 -14.56 1.74
C VAL A 50 -4.53 -13.91 0.36
N MET A 51 -5.16 -12.75 0.19
CA MET A 51 -5.10 -12.01 -1.06
C MET A 51 -4.58 -10.59 -0.84
N THR A 52 -3.78 -10.12 -1.80
CA THR A 52 -3.36 -8.71 -1.94
C THR A 52 -3.68 -8.24 -3.35
N TRP A 53 -4.24 -7.05 -3.46
CA TRP A 53 -4.43 -6.39 -4.76
C TRP A 53 -3.96 -4.95 -4.78
N ALA A 54 -3.64 -4.49 -5.96
CA ALA A 54 -3.37 -3.09 -6.27
C ALA A 54 -3.52 -2.87 -7.78
N PRO A 55 -3.70 -1.64 -8.24
CA PRO A 55 -3.69 -1.35 -9.67
C PRO A 55 -2.27 -1.47 -10.24
N VAL A 56 -2.18 -2.08 -11.41
CA VAL A 56 -0.94 -2.25 -12.17
C VAL A 56 -1.23 -2.00 -13.64
N GLY A 57 -0.44 -1.12 -14.27
CA GLY A 57 -0.57 -0.79 -15.70
C GLY A 57 -1.84 0.00 -16.03
N SER A 58 -2.37 0.75 -15.08
CA SER A 58 -3.50 1.68 -15.30
C SER A 58 -3.00 3.06 -15.76
N ASN A 59 -3.91 3.88 -16.31
CA ASN A 59 -3.61 5.26 -16.69
C ASN A 59 -3.62 6.25 -15.50
N ALA A 60 -3.94 5.76 -14.31
CA ALA A 60 -3.98 6.51 -13.07
C ALA A 60 -2.97 5.91 -12.06
N THR A 61 -3.31 5.86 -10.78
CA THR A 61 -2.45 5.30 -9.73
C THR A 61 -2.06 3.85 -10.00
N ASN A 62 -0.77 3.56 -9.85
CA ASN A 62 -0.20 2.23 -9.98
C ASN A 62 0.68 1.92 -8.77
N LEU A 63 0.42 0.80 -8.10
CA LEU A 63 1.15 0.35 -6.90
C LEU A 63 1.59 -1.11 -7.02
N PRO A 64 2.42 -1.45 -8.04
CA PRO A 64 2.87 -2.82 -8.27
C PRO A 64 3.71 -3.36 -7.11
N GLY A 65 4.33 -2.48 -6.33
CA GLY A 65 5.12 -2.84 -5.16
C GLY A 65 4.33 -3.56 -4.07
N MET A 66 3.03 -3.30 -3.93
CA MET A 66 2.21 -3.95 -2.90
C MET A 66 2.06 -5.47 -3.12
N PRO A 67 1.56 -5.96 -4.27
CA PRO A 67 1.50 -7.40 -4.52
C PRO A 67 2.88 -8.04 -4.63
N ALA A 68 3.90 -7.33 -5.09
CA ALA A 68 5.26 -7.83 -5.14
C ALA A 68 5.87 -8.01 -3.74
N MET A 69 5.68 -7.04 -2.83
CA MET A 69 6.10 -7.14 -1.42
C MET A 69 5.37 -8.28 -0.69
N ALA A 70 4.08 -8.45 -0.92
CA ALA A 70 3.30 -9.55 -0.35
C ALA A 70 3.89 -10.92 -0.72
N LYS A 71 4.28 -11.12 -1.98
CA LYS A 71 4.97 -12.35 -2.45
C LYS A 71 6.35 -12.51 -1.80
N ALA A 72 7.14 -11.45 -1.69
CA ALA A 72 8.46 -11.50 -1.05
C ALA A 72 8.33 -11.85 0.44
N TYR A 73 7.34 -11.26 1.13
CA TYR A 73 7.03 -11.58 2.52
C TYR A 73 6.65 -13.06 2.69
N ALA A 74 5.79 -13.59 1.82
CA ALA A 74 5.40 -15.00 1.87
C ALA A 74 6.59 -15.95 1.68
N ARG A 75 7.47 -15.67 0.71
CA ARG A 75 8.69 -16.46 0.50
C ARG A 75 9.58 -16.47 1.74
N TRP A 76 9.77 -15.31 2.36
CA TRP A 76 10.54 -15.20 3.60
C TRP A 76 9.88 -15.96 4.76
N ALA A 77 8.59 -15.79 4.97
CA ALA A 77 7.86 -16.47 6.04
C ALA A 77 7.94 -17.99 5.90
N ASN A 78 7.72 -18.50 4.68
CA ASN A 78 7.75 -19.93 4.39
C ASN A 78 9.17 -20.52 4.51
N ALA A 79 10.19 -19.79 4.06
CA ALA A 79 11.59 -20.18 4.26
C ALA A 79 12.00 -20.21 5.76
N SER A 80 11.23 -19.54 6.61
CA SER A 80 11.41 -19.53 8.07
C SER A 80 10.51 -20.52 8.82
N GLY A 81 9.88 -21.49 8.12
CA GLY A 81 9.00 -22.51 8.70
C GLY A 81 7.52 -22.08 8.77
N GLY A 82 7.13 -21.07 8.00
CA GLY A 82 5.76 -20.57 7.97
C GLY A 82 5.41 -19.64 9.13
N ILE A 83 4.12 -19.37 9.31
CA ILE A 83 3.58 -18.62 10.44
C ILE A 83 2.83 -19.61 11.33
N ASN A 84 3.30 -19.82 12.54
CA ASN A 84 2.74 -20.84 13.45
C ASN A 84 2.67 -22.24 12.80
N GLY A 85 3.66 -22.58 11.93
CA GLY A 85 3.69 -23.86 11.21
C GLY A 85 2.82 -23.91 9.95
N HIS A 86 2.14 -22.84 9.58
CA HIS A 86 1.35 -22.73 8.34
C HIS A 86 2.15 -22.01 7.26
N ASP A 87 2.24 -22.59 6.08
CA ASP A 87 2.74 -21.87 4.91
C ASP A 87 1.77 -20.75 4.52
N LEU A 88 2.31 -19.60 4.15
CA LEU A 88 1.54 -18.47 3.66
C LEU A 88 1.42 -18.55 2.14
N ARG A 89 0.19 -18.73 1.65
CA ARG A 89 -0.15 -18.68 0.23
C ARG A 89 -0.74 -17.32 -0.12
N VAL A 90 0.02 -16.49 -0.81
CA VAL A 90 -0.42 -15.17 -1.25
C VAL A 90 -0.97 -15.25 -2.67
N LEU A 91 -2.23 -14.89 -2.84
CA LEU A 91 -2.86 -14.63 -4.13
C LEU A 91 -2.76 -13.13 -4.44
N THR A 92 -2.41 -12.79 -5.67
CA THR A 92 -2.38 -11.41 -6.11
C THR A 92 -3.44 -11.14 -7.17
N CYS A 93 -4.02 -9.94 -7.15
CA CYS A 93 -5.02 -9.51 -8.12
C CYS A 93 -4.70 -8.10 -8.60
N ASN A 94 -4.87 -7.84 -9.90
CA ASN A 94 -4.77 -6.49 -10.46
C ASN A 94 -6.18 -5.93 -10.61
N GLU A 95 -6.54 -4.92 -9.81
CA GLU A 95 -7.86 -4.30 -9.84
C GLU A 95 -7.99 -3.20 -10.91
N ARG A 96 -6.88 -2.89 -11.61
CA ARG A 96 -6.81 -1.99 -12.79
C ARG A 96 -7.37 -0.59 -12.56
N ASN A 97 -7.42 -0.15 -11.32
CA ASN A 97 -8.02 1.12 -10.90
C ASN A 97 -9.46 1.28 -11.44
N SER A 98 -10.28 0.25 -11.28
CA SER A 98 -11.65 0.23 -11.77
C SER A 98 -12.60 -0.48 -10.80
N SER A 99 -13.84 0.04 -10.70
CA SER A 99 -14.90 -0.55 -9.88
C SER A 99 -15.12 -2.04 -10.18
N ALA A 100 -15.14 -2.41 -11.45
CA ALA A 100 -15.30 -3.80 -11.88
C ALA A 100 -14.10 -4.65 -11.42
N GLY A 101 -12.87 -4.15 -11.57
CA GLY A 101 -11.65 -4.84 -11.14
C GLY A 101 -11.58 -5.04 -9.63
N ALA A 102 -11.95 -4.02 -8.85
CA ALA A 102 -12.01 -4.11 -7.39
C ALA A 102 -13.01 -5.19 -6.93
N ALA A 103 -14.23 -5.16 -7.51
CA ALA A 103 -15.24 -6.18 -7.24
C ALA A 103 -14.80 -7.59 -7.67
N ASP A 104 -14.12 -7.73 -8.82
CA ASP A 104 -13.61 -9.02 -9.30
C ASP A 104 -12.53 -9.57 -8.38
N CYS A 105 -11.60 -8.73 -7.89
CA CYS A 105 -10.58 -9.14 -6.94
C CYS A 105 -11.21 -9.62 -5.61
N ALA A 106 -12.20 -8.91 -5.09
CA ALA A 106 -12.90 -9.31 -3.88
C ALA A 106 -13.68 -10.64 -4.07
N ARG A 107 -14.43 -10.79 -5.17
CA ARG A 107 -15.11 -12.06 -5.50
C ARG A 107 -14.12 -13.21 -5.66
N ARG A 108 -12.94 -12.95 -6.22
CA ARG A 108 -11.88 -13.95 -6.33
C ARG A 108 -11.34 -14.35 -4.96
N ALA A 109 -11.17 -13.40 -4.02
CA ALA A 109 -10.78 -13.73 -2.65
C ALA A 109 -11.78 -14.69 -1.99
N VAL A 110 -13.08 -14.43 -2.16
CA VAL A 110 -14.15 -15.32 -1.68
C VAL A 110 -14.06 -16.71 -2.34
N LYS A 111 -13.97 -16.77 -3.68
CA LYS A 111 -13.90 -18.02 -4.43
C LYS A 111 -12.70 -18.88 -4.04
N GLU A 112 -11.55 -18.27 -3.84
CA GLU A 112 -10.30 -18.94 -3.48
C GLU A 112 -10.19 -19.19 -1.96
N LYS A 113 -11.24 -18.90 -1.21
CA LYS A 113 -11.34 -19.09 0.25
C LYS A 113 -10.19 -18.41 0.99
N ALA A 114 -9.87 -17.18 0.59
CA ALA A 114 -8.90 -16.37 1.33
C ALA A 114 -9.41 -16.11 2.74
N VAL A 115 -8.55 -16.29 3.75
CA VAL A 115 -8.91 -16.04 5.16
C VAL A 115 -8.85 -14.57 5.53
N ALA A 116 -8.15 -13.77 4.73
CA ALA A 116 -8.08 -12.30 4.85
C ALA A 116 -7.64 -11.68 3.52
N VAL A 117 -7.99 -10.43 3.32
CA VAL A 117 -7.34 -9.53 2.35
C VAL A 117 -6.35 -8.66 3.11
N VAL A 118 -5.10 -8.58 2.63
CA VAL A 118 -4.00 -8.00 3.41
C VAL A 118 -3.17 -7.04 2.56
N GLY A 119 -2.88 -5.85 3.06
CA GLY A 119 -1.96 -4.92 2.44
C GLY A 119 -2.34 -4.53 1.02
N SER A 120 -3.59 -4.11 0.80
CA SER A 120 -4.15 -3.85 -0.52
C SER A 120 -4.46 -2.37 -0.74
N TYR A 121 -4.59 -1.97 -1.99
CA TYR A 121 -5.01 -0.64 -2.41
C TYR A 121 -6.17 -0.72 -3.40
N SER A 122 -7.18 0.12 -3.22
CA SER A 122 -8.18 0.44 -4.22
C SER A 122 -8.85 1.78 -3.92
N GLN A 123 -9.25 2.52 -4.95
CA GLN A 123 -10.10 3.72 -4.82
C GLN A 123 -11.59 3.38 -4.83
N HIS A 124 -11.93 2.09 -4.91
CA HIS A 124 -13.29 1.59 -5.10
C HIS A 124 -13.76 0.80 -3.87
N GLY A 125 -13.80 1.48 -2.71
CA GLY A 125 -14.05 0.88 -1.40
C GLY A 125 -15.33 0.05 -1.33
N ARG A 126 -16.44 0.63 -1.79
CA ARG A 126 -17.75 -0.03 -1.78
C ARG A 126 -17.76 -1.33 -2.57
N GLU A 127 -17.12 -1.32 -3.72
CA GLU A 127 -17.11 -2.45 -4.65
C GLU A 127 -16.32 -3.65 -4.12
N PHE A 128 -15.26 -3.42 -3.38
CA PHE A 128 -14.51 -4.53 -2.80
C PHE A 128 -14.99 -4.90 -1.39
N MET A 129 -15.44 -3.95 -0.59
CA MET A 129 -15.81 -4.23 0.80
C MET A 129 -17.11 -5.03 0.89
N ALA A 130 -18.13 -4.71 0.10
CA ALA A 130 -19.42 -5.41 0.15
C ALA A 130 -19.32 -6.94 -0.08
N PRO A 131 -18.57 -7.46 -1.08
CA PRO A 131 -18.35 -8.91 -1.22
C PRO A 131 -17.56 -9.53 -0.05
N LEU A 132 -16.62 -8.81 0.55
CA LEU A 132 -15.85 -9.28 1.71
C LEU A 132 -16.73 -9.37 2.96
N GLU A 133 -17.58 -8.37 3.20
CA GLU A 133 -18.56 -8.37 4.30
C GLU A 133 -19.54 -9.52 4.18
N ALA A 134 -20.09 -9.73 2.98
CA ALA A 134 -21.00 -10.84 2.72
C ALA A 134 -20.37 -12.22 2.97
N ALA A 135 -19.04 -12.35 2.83
CA ALA A 135 -18.28 -13.57 3.05
C ALA A 135 -17.57 -13.61 4.42
N SER A 136 -17.73 -12.56 5.23
CA SER A 136 -17.05 -12.40 6.54
C SER A 136 -15.53 -12.49 6.44
N ILE A 137 -14.94 -11.98 5.37
CA ILE A 137 -13.48 -11.96 5.14
C ILE A 137 -12.92 -10.61 5.63
N PRO A 138 -12.03 -10.57 6.62
CA PRO A 138 -11.44 -9.34 7.11
C PRO A 138 -10.48 -8.69 6.09
N TYR A 139 -10.48 -7.35 6.08
CA TYR A 139 -9.59 -6.50 5.32
C TYR A 139 -8.55 -5.87 6.26
N LEU A 140 -7.32 -6.35 6.22
CA LEU A 140 -6.25 -5.96 7.15
C LEU A 140 -5.20 -5.08 6.47
N GLY A 141 -5.00 -3.89 6.98
CA GLY A 141 -3.91 -3.00 6.58
C GLY A 141 -4.03 -2.51 5.14
N GLY A 142 -5.21 -2.00 4.77
CA GLY A 142 -5.39 -1.27 3.53
C GLY A 142 -4.56 0.01 3.47
N TYR A 143 -4.42 0.57 2.28
CA TYR A 143 -3.66 1.81 2.09
C TYR A 143 -4.32 3.01 2.78
N GLY A 144 -5.65 2.98 2.96
CA GLY A 144 -6.37 4.01 3.71
C GLY A 144 -6.83 5.20 2.84
N ILE A 145 -7.43 4.91 1.70
CA ILE A 145 -7.94 5.92 0.77
C ILE A 145 -9.46 6.08 0.86
N THR A 146 -10.19 4.98 1.12
CA THR A 146 -11.65 4.98 1.01
C THR A 146 -12.31 5.01 2.39
N GLU A 147 -13.53 5.55 2.46
CA GLU A 147 -14.32 5.58 3.67
C GLU A 147 -14.61 4.17 4.21
N GLU A 148 -14.86 3.21 3.32
CA GLU A 148 -15.17 1.83 3.70
C GLU A 148 -14.01 1.18 4.47
N GLU A 149 -12.76 1.59 4.21
CA GLU A 149 -11.59 1.13 4.98
C GLU A 149 -11.63 1.60 6.45
N PHE A 150 -12.43 2.64 6.76
CA PHE A 150 -12.55 3.19 8.12
C PHE A 150 -13.95 3.04 8.72
N ASN A 151 -14.93 2.57 7.96
CA ASN A 151 -16.32 2.40 8.40
C ASN A 151 -16.72 0.94 8.52
N SER A 152 -16.15 0.03 7.71
CA SER A 152 -16.49 -1.38 7.76
C SER A 152 -16.02 -2.04 9.06
N TYR A 153 -16.90 -2.82 9.69
CA TYR A 153 -16.59 -3.61 10.90
C TYR A 153 -15.55 -4.72 10.63
N LEU A 154 -15.35 -5.11 9.38
CA LEU A 154 -14.33 -6.08 8.96
C LEU A 154 -13.02 -5.42 8.50
N SER A 155 -12.91 -4.10 8.61
CA SER A 155 -11.67 -3.40 8.29
C SER A 155 -10.79 -3.19 9.53
N TYR A 156 -9.50 -3.47 9.35
CA TYR A 156 -8.47 -3.39 10.37
C TYR A 156 -7.29 -2.55 9.87
N PRO A 157 -7.43 -1.22 9.83
CA PRO A 157 -6.42 -0.33 9.28
C PRO A 157 -5.15 -0.31 10.14
N VAL A 158 -4.00 -0.09 9.51
CA VAL A 158 -2.68 0.03 10.18
C VAL A 158 -2.19 1.48 10.27
N ASN A 159 -2.87 2.38 9.57
CA ASN A 159 -2.62 3.83 9.56
C ASN A 159 -3.95 4.58 9.64
N GLY A 160 -3.90 5.88 9.77
CA GLY A 160 -5.10 6.73 9.84
C GLY A 160 -5.57 7.27 8.49
N GLY A 161 -5.08 6.70 7.39
CA GLY A 161 -5.48 7.08 6.05
C GLY A 161 -5.20 8.52 5.70
N GLN A 162 -5.89 8.99 4.67
CA GLN A 162 -5.76 10.35 4.17
C GLN A 162 -6.17 11.40 5.19
N ALA A 163 -7.12 11.08 6.06
CA ALA A 163 -7.57 11.99 7.10
C ALA A 163 -6.43 12.41 8.03
N THR A 164 -5.66 11.46 8.55
CA THR A 164 -4.52 11.79 9.44
C THR A 164 -3.37 12.45 8.68
N LEU A 165 -3.14 12.10 7.41
CA LEU A 165 -2.12 12.80 6.62
C LEU A 165 -2.44 14.27 6.45
N LEU A 166 -3.68 14.61 6.13
CA LEU A 166 -4.10 16.01 5.92
C LEU A 166 -4.14 16.78 7.23
N ALA A 167 -4.73 16.23 8.29
CA ALA A 167 -4.70 16.86 9.61
C ALA A 167 -3.25 17.05 10.11
N GLY A 168 -2.40 16.05 9.91
CA GLY A 168 -0.98 16.11 10.20
C GLY A 168 -0.25 17.18 9.40
N ASN A 169 -0.53 17.27 8.09
CA ASN A 169 0.03 18.30 7.23
C ASN A 169 -0.38 19.71 7.71
N GLY A 170 -1.66 19.94 8.00
CA GLY A 170 -2.13 21.18 8.59
C GLY A 170 -1.39 21.52 9.88
N ARG A 171 -1.22 20.55 10.79
CA ARG A 171 -0.48 20.76 12.04
C ARG A 171 1.02 21.03 11.85
N GLN A 172 1.65 20.42 10.86
CA GLN A 172 3.03 20.69 10.48
C GLN A 172 3.17 22.11 9.92
N LEU A 173 2.28 22.50 8.98
CA LEU A 173 2.29 23.81 8.35
C LEU A 173 1.95 24.94 9.32
N ALA A 174 1.06 24.72 10.28
CA ALA A 174 0.72 25.73 11.29
C ALA A 174 1.92 26.22 12.10
N ARG A 175 2.99 25.42 12.21
CA ARG A 175 4.22 25.79 12.92
C ARG A 175 5.20 26.55 12.04
N ASN A 176 5.14 26.33 10.74
CA ASN A 176 6.18 26.70 9.80
C ASN A 176 5.74 27.78 8.80
N CYS A 177 4.44 28.06 8.69
CA CYS A 177 3.87 28.91 7.65
C CYS A 177 2.87 29.90 8.24
N ASP A 178 2.91 31.14 7.76
CA ASP A 178 1.97 32.17 8.17
C ASP A 178 0.60 31.99 7.51
N ARG A 179 0.59 31.47 6.32
CA ARG A 179 -0.61 31.22 5.51
C ARG A 179 -0.41 29.97 4.65
N THR A 180 -1.48 29.22 4.43
CA THR A 180 -1.46 28.01 3.58
C THR A 180 -2.40 28.16 2.40
N ALA A 181 -1.93 27.85 1.20
CA ALA A 181 -2.76 27.60 0.04
C ALA A 181 -2.74 26.09 -0.25
N MET A 182 -3.91 25.49 -0.32
CA MET A 182 -4.09 24.07 -0.62
C MET A 182 -4.52 23.88 -2.07
N VAL A 183 -3.81 23.05 -2.81
CA VAL A 183 -4.20 22.61 -4.15
C VAL A 183 -4.68 21.16 -4.06
N ARG A 184 -5.91 20.92 -4.43
CA ARG A 184 -6.57 19.63 -4.31
C ARG A 184 -7.36 19.27 -5.58
N PRO A 185 -7.70 17.99 -5.81
CA PRO A 185 -8.48 17.60 -6.98
C PRO A 185 -9.90 18.18 -6.91
N ASP A 186 -10.43 18.52 -8.08
CA ASP A 186 -11.84 18.96 -8.22
C ASP A 186 -12.77 17.75 -8.34
N THR A 187 -12.88 17.00 -7.24
CA THR A 187 -13.67 15.77 -7.10
C THR A 187 -14.44 15.77 -5.79
N ILE A 188 -15.46 14.92 -5.71
CA ILE A 188 -16.26 14.73 -4.48
C ILE A 188 -15.36 14.36 -3.30
N THR A 189 -14.47 13.37 -3.47
CA THR A 189 -13.51 12.97 -2.42
C THR A 189 -12.57 14.12 -2.05
N GLY A 190 -12.18 14.95 -3.02
CA GLY A 190 -11.33 16.10 -2.77
C GLY A 190 -12.03 17.22 -1.97
N ASP A 191 -13.35 17.26 -1.96
CA ASP A 191 -14.10 18.33 -1.26
C ASP A 191 -13.91 18.32 0.26
N ASP A 192 -13.60 17.16 0.85
CA ASP A 192 -13.33 17.02 2.30
C ASP A 192 -11.90 17.41 2.70
N PHE A 193 -10.97 17.52 1.74
CA PHE A 193 -9.55 17.76 2.03
C PHE A 193 -9.27 19.08 2.77
N PRO A 194 -9.93 20.21 2.43
CA PRO A 194 -9.75 21.45 3.17
C PRO A 194 -10.11 21.32 4.63
N ASP A 195 -11.24 20.71 4.98
CA ASP A 195 -11.69 20.56 6.36
C ASP A 195 -10.72 19.72 7.19
N LEU A 196 -10.20 18.63 6.60
CA LEU A 196 -9.19 17.79 7.23
C LEU A 196 -7.87 18.54 7.47
N LEU A 197 -7.39 19.31 6.48
CA LEU A 197 -6.19 20.14 6.63
C LEU A 197 -6.40 21.24 7.68
N ASP A 198 -7.54 21.90 7.63
CA ASP A 198 -7.88 23.01 8.49
C ASP A 198 -8.02 22.59 9.97
N SER A 199 -8.47 21.36 10.22
CA SER A 199 -8.46 20.79 11.57
C SER A 199 -7.06 20.81 12.19
N GLY A 200 -6.04 20.49 11.42
CA GLY A 200 -4.63 20.55 11.83
C GLY A 200 -4.09 21.98 11.95
N LEU A 201 -4.46 22.89 11.02
CA LEU A 201 -4.08 24.31 11.08
C LEU A 201 -4.64 24.98 12.33
N ALA A 202 -5.90 24.70 12.67
CA ALA A 202 -6.57 25.24 13.85
C ALA A 202 -5.85 24.88 15.16
N GLN A 203 -5.26 23.69 15.27
CA GLN A 203 -4.44 23.29 16.43
C GLN A 203 -3.23 24.22 16.65
N GLY A 204 -2.68 24.78 15.58
CA GLY A 204 -1.61 25.79 15.64
C GLY A 204 -2.13 27.21 15.65
N ARG A 205 -3.44 27.43 15.84
CA ARG A 205 -4.11 28.75 15.83
C ARG A 205 -3.91 29.52 14.52
N ARG A 206 -3.86 28.78 13.40
CA ARG A 206 -3.82 29.36 12.07
C ARG A 206 -5.23 29.39 11.47
N GLY A 207 -5.48 30.35 10.60
CA GLY A 207 -6.71 30.39 9.83
C GLY A 207 -6.77 29.29 8.78
N PRO A 208 -7.95 29.05 8.19
CA PRO A 208 -8.14 28.02 7.18
C PRO A 208 -7.25 28.25 5.96
N ALA A 209 -6.92 27.16 5.29
CA ALA A 209 -6.21 27.19 4.02
C ALA A 209 -7.05 27.84 2.91
N VAL A 210 -6.39 28.48 1.96
CA VAL A 210 -7.07 28.91 0.74
C VAL A 210 -7.26 27.70 -0.16
N ASP A 211 -8.50 27.26 -0.34
CA ASP A 211 -8.85 26.13 -1.20
C ASP A 211 -8.72 26.48 -2.69
N ILE A 212 -7.93 25.68 -3.41
CA ILE A 212 -7.70 25.81 -4.85
C ILE A 212 -7.94 24.46 -5.53
N ARG A 213 -9.02 24.39 -6.26
CA ARG A 213 -9.39 23.20 -7.05
C ARG A 213 -8.53 23.10 -8.30
N ALA A 214 -8.16 21.89 -8.66
CA ALA A 214 -7.37 21.57 -9.85
C ALA A 214 -7.96 20.35 -10.56
N ALA A 215 -8.04 20.38 -11.88
CA ALA A 215 -8.51 19.23 -12.66
C ALA A 215 -7.56 18.04 -12.49
N GLU A 216 -8.11 16.83 -12.35
CA GLU A 216 -7.33 15.61 -12.15
C GLU A 216 -6.54 15.15 -13.37
N ASP A 217 -6.95 15.54 -14.56
CA ASP A 217 -6.42 15.10 -15.85
C ASP A 217 -5.55 16.16 -16.56
N ALA A 218 -5.32 17.31 -15.93
CA ALA A 218 -4.55 18.39 -16.55
C ALA A 218 -3.09 17.98 -16.75
N SER A 219 -2.54 18.34 -17.90
CA SER A 219 -1.12 18.18 -18.22
C SER A 219 -0.26 19.40 -17.87
N ASP A 220 -0.90 20.52 -17.51
CA ASP A 220 -0.26 21.78 -17.08
C ASP A 220 -1.10 22.46 -16.02
N TYR A 221 -0.43 22.90 -14.95
CA TYR A 221 -1.05 23.59 -13.82
C TYR A 221 -0.51 25.02 -13.62
N THR A 222 0.09 25.65 -14.64
CA THR A 222 0.72 26.96 -14.52
C THR A 222 -0.23 28.02 -13.91
N ARG A 223 -1.49 28.06 -14.34
CA ARG A 223 -2.49 28.98 -13.79
C ARG A 223 -2.80 28.68 -12.32
N THR A 224 -2.98 27.41 -11.99
CA THR A 224 -3.24 26.93 -10.62
C THR A 224 -2.05 27.23 -9.70
N ALA A 225 -0.84 26.97 -10.19
CA ALA A 225 0.41 27.24 -9.47
C ALA A 225 0.61 28.74 -9.20
N THR A 226 0.33 29.59 -10.19
CA THR A 226 0.37 31.05 -10.03
C THR A 226 -0.59 31.51 -8.95
N ARG A 227 -1.85 31.04 -8.99
CA ARG A 227 -2.86 31.36 -7.99
C ARG A 227 -2.44 30.87 -6.59
N ALA A 228 -1.91 29.65 -6.48
CA ALA A 228 -1.47 29.09 -5.21
C ALA A 228 -0.36 29.95 -4.58
N ARG A 229 0.64 30.36 -5.37
CA ARG A 229 1.74 31.22 -4.95
C ARG A 229 1.26 32.60 -4.50
N GLU A 230 0.33 33.20 -5.25
CA GLU A 230 -0.27 34.49 -4.88
C GLU A 230 -1.04 34.44 -3.56
N GLN A 231 -1.78 33.35 -3.34
CA GLN A 231 -2.58 33.16 -2.15
C GLN A 231 -1.76 32.79 -0.91
N ALA A 232 -0.68 32.01 -1.08
CA ALA A 232 0.24 31.68 0.01
C ALA A 232 0.97 32.91 0.56
N ARG A 233 1.35 33.86 -0.31
CA ARG A 233 2.14 35.06 0.03
C ARG A 233 3.52 34.72 0.59
N SER A 234 4.37 35.74 0.80
CA SER A 234 5.68 35.53 1.42
C SER A 234 5.53 35.08 2.88
N GLY A 235 6.34 34.12 3.32
CA GLY A 235 6.23 33.46 4.63
C GLY A 235 5.17 32.36 4.68
N GLY A 236 4.43 32.13 3.60
CA GLY A 236 3.41 31.11 3.50
C GLY A 236 3.89 29.80 2.87
N CYS A 237 2.96 28.87 2.75
CA CYS A 237 3.20 27.57 2.15
C CYS A 237 2.14 27.22 1.10
N VAL A 238 2.57 26.48 0.08
CA VAL A 238 1.70 25.81 -0.89
C VAL A 238 1.76 24.33 -0.64
N THR A 239 0.64 23.72 -0.26
CA THR A 239 0.50 22.26 -0.19
C THR A 239 -0.31 21.76 -1.36
N ALA A 240 0.15 20.70 -2.04
CA ALA A 240 -0.55 20.08 -3.15
C ALA A 240 -0.76 18.59 -2.89
N VAL A 241 -2.01 18.14 -3.04
CA VAL A 241 -2.44 16.76 -2.83
C VAL A 241 -3.31 16.35 -4.00
N LEU A 242 -2.67 15.97 -5.11
CA LEU A 242 -3.31 15.66 -6.41
C LEU A 242 -3.03 14.20 -6.85
N GLY A 243 -2.68 13.33 -5.90
CA GLY A 243 -2.25 11.98 -6.26
C GLY A 243 -1.07 12.02 -7.24
N ASP A 244 -1.11 11.21 -8.28
CA ASP A 244 -0.06 11.12 -9.30
C ASP A 244 0.19 12.45 -10.06
N ARG A 245 -0.77 13.37 -10.02
CA ARG A 245 -0.63 14.71 -10.66
C ARG A 245 0.10 15.73 -9.80
N THR A 246 0.41 15.40 -8.57
CA THR A 246 1.17 16.29 -7.67
C THR A 246 2.53 16.64 -8.27
N GLU A 247 3.21 15.71 -8.90
CA GLU A 247 4.48 15.96 -9.61
C GLU A 247 4.28 16.97 -10.75
N THR A 248 3.26 16.79 -11.60
CA THR A 248 2.94 17.69 -12.71
C THR A 248 2.63 19.10 -12.22
N PHE A 249 1.94 19.21 -11.06
CA PHE A 249 1.69 20.50 -10.42
C PHE A 249 3.00 21.18 -10.00
N PHE A 250 3.86 20.47 -9.28
CA PHE A 250 5.13 21.06 -8.82
C PHE A 250 6.09 21.34 -10.00
N ASP A 251 6.02 20.60 -11.09
CA ASP A 251 6.72 20.93 -12.32
C ASP A 251 6.23 22.25 -12.91
N SER A 252 4.93 22.51 -12.91
CA SER A 252 4.37 23.79 -13.33
C SER A 252 4.74 24.91 -12.35
N TYR A 253 4.70 24.64 -11.04
CA TYR A 253 5.06 25.58 -9.99
C TYR A 253 6.52 26.08 -10.10
N ARG A 254 7.48 25.17 -10.30
CA ARG A 254 8.91 25.51 -10.41
C ARG A 254 9.28 26.28 -11.66
N ARG A 255 8.44 26.23 -12.73
CA ARG A 255 8.63 27.01 -13.96
C ARG A 255 8.13 28.45 -13.84
N LEU A 256 7.45 28.80 -12.75
CA LEU A 256 7.04 30.18 -12.53
C LEU A 256 8.27 31.08 -12.35
N PRO A 257 8.25 32.30 -12.88
CA PRO A 257 9.32 33.27 -12.63
C PRO A 257 9.55 33.47 -11.15
N ASP A 258 10.81 33.60 -10.76
CA ASP A 258 11.15 34.00 -9.39
C ASP A 258 10.69 35.44 -9.14
N ASP A 259 9.89 35.62 -8.13
CA ASP A 259 9.35 36.93 -7.72
C ASP A 259 9.86 37.36 -6.33
N GLY A 260 10.88 36.68 -5.83
CA GLY A 260 11.53 36.98 -4.55
C GLY A 260 10.69 36.66 -3.31
N ARG A 261 9.57 35.94 -3.45
CA ARG A 261 8.76 35.53 -2.30
C ARG A 261 9.34 34.27 -1.66
N ASP A 262 9.50 34.30 -0.34
CA ASP A 262 9.83 33.09 0.44
C ASP A 262 8.55 32.27 0.67
N ILE A 263 8.28 31.32 -0.21
CA ILE A 263 7.13 30.41 -0.14
C ILE A 263 7.64 28.99 -0.19
N ARG A 264 7.29 28.21 0.84
CA ARG A 264 7.67 26.80 0.91
C ARG A 264 6.61 25.89 0.31
N VAL A 265 7.06 24.77 -0.22
CA VAL A 265 6.14 23.76 -0.73
C VAL A 265 5.94 22.65 0.30
N SER A 266 4.80 22.01 0.22
CA SER A 266 4.43 20.89 1.08
C SER A 266 3.58 19.88 0.35
N SER A 267 3.55 18.66 0.84
CA SER A 267 2.62 17.62 0.43
C SER A 267 2.51 16.52 1.50
N VAL A 268 1.81 15.46 1.17
CA VAL A 268 1.70 14.27 2.01
C VAL A 268 2.45 13.10 1.39
N LEU A 269 2.67 12.06 2.18
CA LEU A 269 3.31 10.82 1.76
C LEU A 269 2.65 10.24 0.50
N GLY A 270 3.46 9.71 -0.41
CA GLY A 270 3.02 9.20 -1.70
C GLY A 270 3.08 10.21 -2.84
N ASN A 271 3.02 11.51 -2.54
CA ASN A 271 3.05 12.57 -3.55
C ASN A 271 4.46 13.12 -3.82
N ILE A 272 5.28 13.23 -2.78
CA ILE A 272 6.69 13.60 -2.89
C ILE A 272 7.52 12.53 -2.18
N GLY A 273 8.35 11.81 -2.91
CA GLY A 273 9.26 10.80 -2.39
C GLY A 273 10.72 11.12 -2.67
N GLN A 274 11.65 10.36 -2.07
CA GLN A 274 13.09 10.56 -2.28
C GLN A 274 13.50 10.46 -3.76
N ALA A 275 12.88 9.56 -4.52
CA ALA A 275 13.14 9.42 -5.94
C ALA A 275 12.83 10.71 -6.71
N LEU A 276 11.70 11.37 -6.41
CA LEU A 276 11.34 12.65 -7.02
C LEU A 276 12.34 13.75 -6.63
N VAL A 277 12.69 13.86 -5.37
CA VAL A 277 13.71 14.82 -4.89
C VAL A 277 15.03 14.63 -5.63
N ASN A 278 15.49 13.38 -5.79
CA ASN A 278 16.75 13.08 -6.48
C ASN A 278 16.73 13.50 -7.96
N ARG A 279 15.67 13.14 -8.71
CA ARG A 279 15.62 13.44 -10.16
C ARG A 279 15.32 14.90 -10.48
N THR A 280 14.87 15.69 -9.49
CA THR A 280 14.63 17.13 -9.65
C THR A 280 15.78 18.02 -9.18
N GLY A 281 16.95 17.44 -8.89
CA GLY A 281 18.15 18.19 -8.55
C GLY A 281 18.62 18.06 -7.09
N GLY A 282 17.98 17.22 -6.30
CA GLY A 282 18.40 16.95 -4.92
C GLY A 282 18.50 18.23 -4.08
N ARG A 283 19.70 18.51 -3.56
CA ARG A 283 20.00 19.69 -2.74
C ARG A 283 19.74 21.04 -3.44
N SER A 284 19.88 21.07 -4.75
CA SER A 284 19.66 22.28 -5.55
C SER A 284 18.27 22.26 -6.22
N GLY A 285 17.45 21.29 -5.89
CA GLY A 285 16.12 21.10 -6.46
C GLY A 285 15.05 21.96 -5.80
N PRO A 286 13.85 21.99 -6.40
CA PRO A 286 12.73 22.83 -5.94
C PRO A 286 12.09 22.33 -4.64
N PHE A 287 12.49 21.14 -4.18
CA PHE A 287 11.94 20.55 -2.96
C PHE A 287 12.84 20.75 -1.73
N GLU A 288 13.98 21.45 -1.86
CA GLU A 288 14.78 21.77 -0.68
C GLU A 288 13.97 22.60 0.30
N GLY A 289 13.89 22.19 1.56
CA GLY A 289 13.05 22.79 2.58
C GLY A 289 11.56 22.42 2.53
N ALA A 290 11.13 21.56 1.60
CA ALA A 290 9.75 21.11 1.50
C ALA A 290 9.32 20.29 2.71
N TYR A 291 8.09 20.53 3.21
CA TYR A 291 7.49 19.79 4.31
C TYR A 291 6.66 18.62 3.80
N LEU A 292 6.78 17.47 4.46
CA LEU A 292 6.00 16.29 4.14
C LEU A 292 5.46 15.65 5.41
N THR A 293 4.21 15.23 5.34
CA THR A 293 3.60 14.42 6.40
C THR A 293 3.44 13.00 5.93
N GLY A 294 3.89 12.04 6.73
CA GLY A 294 3.80 10.62 6.44
C GLY A 294 3.17 9.83 7.58
N TRP A 295 2.70 8.62 7.31
CA TRP A 295 2.25 7.69 8.36
C TRP A 295 3.43 7.04 9.08
N TYR A 296 4.53 6.84 8.39
CA TYR A 296 5.65 6.02 8.82
C TYR A 296 6.94 6.84 8.91
N PRO A 297 7.96 6.34 9.64
CA PRO A 297 9.29 6.95 9.61
C PRO A 297 9.84 7.08 8.18
N VAL A 298 10.72 8.03 7.98
CA VAL A 298 11.41 8.21 6.69
C VAL A 298 12.04 6.90 6.22
N ALA A 299 12.05 6.67 4.91
CA ALA A 299 12.52 5.41 4.34
C ALA A 299 13.97 5.03 4.68
N SER A 300 14.78 6.01 5.10
CA SER A 300 16.16 5.80 5.57
C SER A 300 16.24 5.36 7.04
N ASP A 301 15.13 5.37 7.78
CA ASP A 301 15.13 4.97 9.20
C ASP A 301 15.58 3.51 9.36
N PRO A 302 16.42 3.20 10.38
CA PRO A 302 16.87 1.83 10.67
C PRO A 302 15.73 0.83 10.92
N ALA A 303 14.57 1.27 11.41
CA ALA A 303 13.40 0.41 11.63
C ALA A 303 12.96 -0.33 10.35
N TRP A 304 13.28 0.19 9.16
CA TRP A 304 13.01 -0.48 7.88
C TRP A 304 14.03 -1.56 7.50
N GLN A 305 15.08 -1.77 8.29
CA GLN A 305 16.13 -2.74 7.94
C GLN A 305 15.59 -4.18 7.76
N PRO A 306 14.66 -4.69 8.59
CA PRO A 306 14.08 -6.01 8.36
C PRO A 306 13.36 -6.14 7.01
N MET A 307 12.59 -5.12 6.62
CA MET A 307 11.92 -5.09 5.31
C MET A 307 12.94 -5.10 4.16
N ARG A 308 13.93 -4.22 4.22
CA ARG A 308 14.99 -4.16 3.18
C ARG A 308 15.71 -5.50 3.04
N LYS A 309 16.06 -6.15 4.15
CA LYS A 309 16.69 -7.47 4.12
C LYS A 309 15.81 -8.53 3.45
N VAL A 310 14.51 -8.48 3.67
CA VAL A 310 13.57 -9.39 3.00
C VAL A 310 13.48 -9.08 1.51
N ILE A 311 13.45 -7.82 1.11
CA ILE A 311 13.48 -7.42 -0.30
C ILE A 311 14.76 -7.93 -0.95
N ASP A 312 15.93 -7.65 -0.38
CA ASP A 312 17.22 -8.04 -0.93
C ASP A 312 17.36 -9.56 -1.12
N THR A 313 16.75 -10.35 -0.22
CA THR A 313 16.94 -11.81 -0.21
C THR A 313 15.81 -12.54 -0.96
N TYR A 314 14.58 -12.07 -0.88
CA TYR A 314 13.39 -12.83 -1.31
C TYR A 314 12.57 -12.17 -2.43
N ALA A 315 12.93 -10.95 -2.87
CA ALA A 315 12.28 -10.35 -4.03
C ALA A 315 12.77 -10.93 -5.36
N PHE A 316 13.94 -11.60 -5.40
CA PHE A 316 14.54 -12.20 -6.59
C PHE A 316 14.71 -11.22 -7.77
N GLY A 317 15.08 -9.97 -7.46
CA GLY A 317 15.26 -8.93 -8.47
C GLY A 317 13.95 -8.38 -9.04
N ASP A 318 12.84 -8.54 -8.32
CA ASP A 318 11.57 -7.92 -8.69
C ASP A 318 11.69 -6.39 -8.59
N ASN A 319 11.74 -5.72 -9.74
CA ASN A 319 11.92 -4.27 -9.84
C ASN A 319 10.66 -3.47 -9.48
N ASP A 320 9.53 -4.13 -9.26
CA ASP A 320 8.30 -3.47 -8.82
C ASP A 320 8.35 -3.05 -7.35
N ILE A 321 9.30 -3.59 -6.57
CA ILE A 321 9.43 -3.31 -5.14
C ILE A 321 10.37 -2.13 -4.91
N ASP A 322 9.82 -0.97 -4.60
CA ASP A 322 10.55 0.17 -4.05
C ASP A 322 10.35 0.22 -2.53
N ALA A 323 11.44 0.07 -1.76
CA ALA A 323 11.41 0.14 -0.30
C ALA A 323 11.02 1.53 0.24
N THR A 324 11.05 2.56 -0.60
CA THR A 324 10.66 3.93 -0.23
C THR A 324 9.19 4.22 -0.56
N ASP A 325 8.52 3.32 -1.28
CA ASP A 325 7.13 3.46 -1.66
C ASP A 325 6.19 3.19 -0.47
N PRO A 326 5.23 4.09 -0.20
CA PRO A 326 4.31 3.94 0.93
C PRO A 326 3.40 2.70 0.83
N GLY A 327 3.04 2.28 -0.37
CA GLY A 327 2.25 1.07 -0.58
C GLY A 327 3.04 -0.18 -0.21
N THR A 328 4.30 -0.28 -0.66
CA THR A 328 5.24 -1.33 -0.25
C THR A 328 5.40 -1.36 1.27
N GLN A 329 5.58 -0.21 1.90
CA GLN A 329 5.71 -0.05 3.35
C GLN A 329 4.45 -0.47 4.09
N THR A 330 3.27 -0.04 3.63
CA THR A 330 1.97 -0.44 4.21
C THR A 330 1.77 -1.95 4.11
N THR A 331 2.11 -2.55 2.97
CA THR A 331 2.00 -4.01 2.79
C THR A 331 2.90 -4.76 3.76
N TRP A 332 4.16 -4.32 3.94
CA TRP A 332 5.05 -4.91 4.93
C TRP A 332 4.46 -4.87 6.35
N ILE A 333 3.91 -3.74 6.77
CA ILE A 333 3.29 -3.55 8.08
C ILE A 333 2.04 -4.43 8.23
N ALA A 334 1.18 -4.48 7.21
CA ALA A 334 -0.02 -5.30 7.20
C ALA A 334 0.30 -6.80 7.34
N TYR A 335 1.32 -7.28 6.63
CA TYR A 335 1.76 -8.68 6.75
C TYR A 335 2.47 -8.95 8.08
N THR A 336 3.14 -7.97 8.67
CA THR A 336 3.67 -8.07 10.04
C THR A 336 2.53 -8.20 11.05
N ALA A 337 1.44 -7.44 10.87
CA ALA A 337 0.23 -7.57 11.67
C ALA A 337 -0.42 -8.95 11.48
N LEU A 338 -0.58 -9.42 10.25
CA LEU A 338 -1.10 -10.75 9.95
C LEU A 338 -0.28 -11.85 10.65
N ARG A 339 1.05 -11.74 10.61
CA ARG A 339 1.94 -12.70 11.29
C ARG A 339 1.69 -12.73 12.79
N ALA A 340 1.53 -11.58 13.44
CA ALA A 340 1.23 -11.50 14.87
C ALA A 340 -0.14 -12.10 15.19
N VAL A 341 -1.15 -11.84 14.34
CA VAL A 341 -2.51 -12.38 14.49
C VAL A 341 -2.52 -13.90 14.39
N ILE A 342 -1.95 -14.47 13.32
CA ILE A 342 -1.88 -15.92 13.12
C ILE A 342 -1.04 -16.57 14.23
N GLY A 343 0.04 -15.92 14.67
CA GLY A 343 0.88 -16.39 15.77
C GLY A 343 0.17 -16.44 17.13
N ALA A 344 -0.90 -15.66 17.29
CA ALA A 344 -1.72 -15.60 18.51
C ALA A 344 -2.96 -16.52 18.45
N ILE A 345 -3.22 -17.16 17.32
CA ILE A 345 -4.29 -18.16 17.18
C ILE A 345 -3.75 -19.50 17.70
N ASP A 346 -4.49 -20.10 18.65
CA ASP A 346 -4.21 -21.44 19.13
C ASP A 346 -4.29 -22.47 18.00
N ASP A 347 -3.88 -23.70 18.28
CA ASP A 347 -3.84 -24.78 17.30
C ASP A 347 -5.15 -24.99 16.51
N GLY A 348 -5.00 -25.43 15.25
CA GLY A 348 -6.08 -25.78 14.33
C GLY A 348 -6.13 -24.89 13.10
N GLU A 349 -7.16 -25.08 12.29
CA GLU A 349 -7.38 -24.35 11.06
C GLU A 349 -7.48 -22.84 11.27
N ILE A 350 -6.78 -22.07 10.44
CA ILE A 350 -6.90 -20.60 10.41
C ILE A 350 -8.09 -20.23 9.52
N THR A 351 -9.09 -19.60 10.12
CA THR A 351 -10.32 -19.16 9.42
C THR A 351 -10.50 -17.65 9.50
N PRO A 352 -11.30 -17.03 8.60
CA PRO A 352 -11.62 -15.61 8.69
C PRO A 352 -12.15 -15.20 10.07
N GLY A 353 -13.06 -15.99 10.65
CA GLY A 353 -13.62 -15.71 11.98
C GLY A 353 -12.55 -15.72 13.08
N LYS A 354 -11.62 -16.68 13.09
CA LYS A 354 -10.52 -16.69 14.08
C LYS A 354 -9.61 -15.46 13.94
N ILE A 355 -9.34 -15.00 12.71
CA ILE A 355 -8.56 -13.78 12.48
C ILE A 355 -9.32 -12.58 13.05
N THR A 356 -10.59 -12.42 12.70
CA THR A 356 -11.46 -11.35 13.22
C THR A 356 -11.51 -11.37 14.75
N ASP A 357 -11.82 -12.53 15.36
CA ASP A 357 -11.88 -12.69 16.81
C ASP A 357 -10.56 -12.32 17.52
N THR A 358 -9.42 -12.67 16.90
CA THR A 358 -8.10 -12.37 17.48
C THR A 358 -7.80 -10.87 17.42
N LEU A 359 -8.16 -10.21 16.32
CA LEU A 359 -8.04 -8.77 16.17
C LEU A 359 -8.95 -8.03 17.15
N ASP A 360 -10.22 -8.42 17.27
CA ASP A 360 -11.21 -7.78 18.12
C ASP A 360 -10.94 -8.00 19.63
N ARG A 361 -10.32 -9.13 20.00
CA ARG A 361 -9.82 -9.35 21.38
C ARG A 361 -8.61 -8.49 21.72
N GLY A 362 -8.01 -7.83 20.72
CA GLY A 362 -6.96 -6.84 20.91
C GLY A 362 -5.56 -7.44 21.01
N VAL A 363 -5.22 -8.36 20.12
CA VAL A 363 -3.84 -8.75 19.92
C VAL A 363 -2.97 -7.49 19.73
N LYS A 364 -1.86 -7.44 20.46
CA LYS A 364 -0.91 -6.34 20.36
C LYS A 364 0.04 -6.62 19.21
N VAL A 365 0.13 -5.71 18.26
CA VAL A 365 1.04 -5.81 17.14
C VAL A 365 2.15 -4.78 17.30
N ASP A 366 3.35 -5.26 17.52
CA ASP A 366 4.58 -4.46 17.45
C ASP A 366 5.14 -4.54 16.02
N THR A 367 5.28 -3.40 15.39
CA THR A 367 5.80 -3.26 14.03
C THR A 367 7.29 -2.92 13.99
N GLY A 368 7.99 -3.00 15.12
CA GLY A 368 9.41 -2.65 15.22
C GLY A 368 9.66 -1.14 15.12
N GLY A 369 8.73 -0.31 15.58
CA GLY A 369 8.83 1.15 15.54
C GLY A 369 8.38 1.78 14.22
N LEU A 370 7.78 1.03 13.31
CA LEU A 370 7.21 1.55 12.06
C LEU A 370 5.86 2.22 12.26
N THR A 371 5.13 1.81 13.28
CA THR A 371 3.91 2.45 13.82
C THR A 371 3.98 2.41 15.33
N PRO A 372 3.12 3.16 16.07
CA PRO A 372 2.79 2.81 17.43
C PRO A 372 2.23 1.38 17.51
N THR A 373 2.18 0.80 18.70
CA THR A 373 1.58 -0.53 18.89
C THR A 373 0.14 -0.53 18.41
N LEU A 374 -0.19 -1.41 17.46
CA LEU A 374 -1.54 -1.51 16.90
C LEU A 374 -2.40 -2.46 17.74
N ARG A 375 -3.66 -2.10 17.94
CA ARG A 375 -4.71 -2.90 18.58
C ARG A 375 -6.06 -2.45 18.05
N TRP A 376 -6.96 -3.41 17.78
CA TRP A 376 -8.25 -3.10 17.14
C TRP A 376 -9.45 -3.36 18.04
N ARG A 377 -9.28 -3.42 19.38
CA ARG A 377 -10.43 -3.45 20.28
C ARG A 377 -11.19 -2.12 20.20
N TYR A 378 -12.49 -2.21 20.36
CA TYR A 378 -13.36 -1.03 20.36
C TYR A 378 -12.88 0.05 21.34
N GLU A 379 -12.43 -0.37 22.56
CA GLU A 379 -11.96 0.56 23.59
C GLU A 379 -10.62 1.23 23.26
N ASP A 380 -9.88 0.69 22.29
CA ASP A 380 -8.59 1.23 21.87
C ASP A 380 -8.74 2.21 20.68
N MET A 381 -9.95 2.34 20.11
CA MET A 381 -10.24 3.24 19.01
C MET A 381 -10.50 4.67 19.53
N PRO A 382 -9.90 5.70 18.94
CA PRO A 382 -10.04 7.09 19.43
C PRO A 382 -11.43 7.70 19.19
N GLY A 383 -12.35 6.98 18.54
CA GLY A 383 -13.73 7.44 18.32
C GLY A 383 -13.82 8.64 17.38
N VAL A 384 -13.01 8.67 16.33
CA VAL A 384 -12.99 9.76 15.34
C VAL A 384 -14.28 9.73 14.51
N PRO A 385 -15.11 10.79 14.54
CA PRO A 385 -16.31 10.87 13.71
C PRO A 385 -15.97 10.71 12.22
N GLY A 386 -16.76 9.92 11.49
CA GLY A 386 -16.49 9.60 10.09
C GLY A 386 -15.40 8.53 9.85
N PHE A 387 -14.57 8.22 10.88
CA PHE A 387 -13.47 7.26 10.77
C PHE A 387 -13.40 6.33 11.99
N PRO A 388 -14.50 5.64 12.36
CA PRO A 388 -14.59 4.91 13.63
C PRO A 388 -13.60 3.76 13.77
N ARG A 389 -13.01 3.27 12.67
CA ARG A 389 -12.05 2.17 12.68
C ARG A 389 -10.58 2.61 12.76
N ILE A 390 -10.29 3.90 12.84
CA ILE A 390 -8.92 4.37 13.07
C ILE A 390 -8.44 3.85 14.42
N VAL A 391 -7.29 3.17 14.43
CA VAL A 391 -6.59 2.71 15.64
C VAL A 391 -5.23 3.38 15.78
N ASN A 392 -4.76 4.04 14.73
CA ASN A 392 -3.50 4.74 14.68
C ASN A 392 -3.73 6.14 14.09
N GLY A 393 -3.85 7.11 14.98
CA GLY A 393 -3.98 8.54 14.64
C GLY A 393 -2.65 9.27 14.46
N ASP A 394 -1.53 8.53 14.47
CA ASP A 394 -0.21 9.11 14.46
C ASP A 394 0.34 9.32 13.05
N VAL A 395 1.10 10.39 12.91
CA VAL A 395 1.85 10.74 11.69
C VAL A 395 3.29 11.07 12.01
N THR A 396 4.13 11.16 10.99
CA THR A 396 5.51 11.63 11.07
C THR A 396 5.67 12.94 10.31
N PHE A 397 6.43 13.88 10.87
CA PHE A 397 6.80 15.11 10.18
C PHE A 397 8.17 14.96 9.55
N GLN A 398 8.23 15.21 8.26
CA GLN A 398 9.41 15.05 7.43
C GLN A 398 9.73 16.38 6.72
N VAL A 399 10.96 16.57 6.34
CA VAL A 399 11.43 17.73 5.60
C VAL A 399 12.55 17.31 4.64
N VAL A 400 12.64 17.97 3.50
CA VAL A 400 13.77 17.80 2.61
C VAL A 400 14.92 18.69 3.09
N ARG A 401 16.05 18.10 3.44
CA ARG A 401 17.30 18.81 3.80
C ARG A 401 18.47 18.19 3.07
N GLU A 402 19.27 19.02 2.43
CA GLU A 402 20.42 18.60 1.64
C GLU A 402 20.06 17.53 0.58
N GLY A 403 18.89 17.70 -0.04
CA GLY A 403 18.35 16.77 -1.04
C GLY A 403 17.88 15.43 -0.48
N ARG A 404 17.66 15.33 0.83
CA ARG A 404 17.22 14.08 1.47
C ARG A 404 15.97 14.31 2.31
N LEU A 405 15.05 13.36 2.23
CA LEU A 405 13.94 13.27 3.16
C LEU A 405 14.46 12.82 4.53
N VAL A 406 14.29 13.68 5.52
CA VAL A 406 14.69 13.42 6.90
C VAL A 406 13.54 13.74 7.85
N ALA A 407 13.56 13.17 9.03
CA ALA A 407 12.59 13.51 10.06
C ALA A 407 12.79 14.98 10.50
N GLU A 408 11.74 15.79 10.38
CA GLU A 408 11.72 17.12 10.97
C GLU A 408 11.67 17.03 12.50
N LYS A 409 10.86 16.09 12.98
CA LYS A 409 10.73 15.72 14.39
C LYS A 409 10.87 14.21 14.54
N LYS A 410 11.63 13.77 15.53
CA LYS A 410 11.74 12.34 15.83
C LYS A 410 10.44 11.79 16.43
N GLY A 411 10.09 10.57 16.03
CA GLY A 411 8.93 9.85 16.52
C GLY A 411 7.62 10.31 15.88
N PHE A 412 6.55 9.86 16.48
CA PHE A 412 5.19 10.08 16.00
C PHE A 412 4.54 11.32 16.60
N VAL A 413 3.54 11.84 15.91
CA VAL A 413 2.71 12.96 16.33
C VAL A 413 1.25 12.52 16.22
N ASP A 414 0.59 12.35 17.35
CA ASP A 414 -0.83 12.03 17.37
C ASP A 414 -1.67 13.21 16.85
N VAL A 415 -2.43 12.96 15.81
CA VAL A 415 -3.39 13.90 15.21
C VAL A 415 -4.82 13.36 15.22
N GLY A 416 -5.05 12.18 15.78
CA GLY A 416 -6.38 11.58 15.88
C GLY A 416 -7.38 12.51 16.59
N HIS A 417 -6.95 13.15 17.67
CA HIS A 417 -7.77 14.10 18.43
C HIS A 417 -8.12 15.39 17.65
N THR A 418 -7.49 15.67 16.52
CA THR A 418 -7.85 16.84 15.69
C THR A 418 -9.00 16.56 14.74
N LEU A 419 -9.32 15.28 14.56
CA LEU A 419 -10.38 14.81 13.68
C LEU A 419 -11.70 14.56 14.44
N SER A 420 -11.70 14.78 15.75
CA SER A 420 -12.86 14.59 16.65
C SER A 420 -13.72 15.84 16.77
#